data_458921522546206866bca1642af1d4c3
#
_entry.id   458921522546206866bca1642af1d4c3
#
_cell.length_a   1.000
_cell.length_b   1.000
_cell.length_c   1.000
_cell.angle_alpha   90.00
_cell.angle_beta   90.00
_cell.angle_gamma   90.00
#
_symmetry.space_group_name_H-M   'P 1'
#
loop_
_entity.id
_entity.type
_entity.pdbx_description
1 polymer ?
#
loop_
_entity_poly.entity_id
_entity_poly.type
_entity_poly.pdbx_seq_one_letter_code
_entity_poly.pdbx_strand_id
1 'polypeptide(L)'
;MDRKILMLVALVAAASATAQETYENARIATEDLNGTARYVGMGGALDALGADLSTIGTNPAGIGLFRHSQAKISFGFVSQQDARDFDNANKTNMSFDQVGFVYSMRNGRKSFVNFAFNYHKSTNFNQILSAANVLSGASQNKLSYLKGAGGLFSVGPNDKGDLVGDNNMFNSVDYLYYNAFLTTHDEDGVPSYGYNDATAYAFNRASSGYIGEYDFNISGNIDDRLYLGLTVGIHDVNYNGYSEYSENLVSSEGTPVGSVAIGDERIISGTGFNIKFGMIFRPIENSPFRIGISASTPTWYDLSTRSHTVLANNTDLGEYDSGTSDEAYDFKLYTPWKFGLSLGTTFGNYLAVGASYDYANYGKLDTRINDGGGYDWYY
;
A
#
# COMPACT_ATOMS: atom_id res chain seq x y z
N MET A 1 -12.03 28.10 -23.84
CA MET A 1 -11.83 27.52 -22.49
C MET A 1 -10.69 28.28 -21.83
N ASP A 2 -10.84 28.80 -20.61
CA ASP A 2 -9.82 29.63 -19.98
C ASP A 2 -8.53 28.82 -19.73
N ARG A 3 -7.39 29.42 -20.09
CA ARG A 3 -6.05 28.82 -19.86
C ARG A 3 -5.84 28.36 -18.41
N LYS A 4 -6.52 29.01 -17.46
CA LYS A 4 -6.49 28.65 -16.02
C LYS A 4 -7.28 27.37 -15.71
N ILE A 5 -8.37 27.09 -16.42
CA ILE A 5 -9.14 25.85 -16.29
C ILE A 5 -8.34 24.70 -16.90
N LEU A 6 -7.67 24.93 -18.04
CA LEU A 6 -6.79 23.93 -18.65
C LEU A 6 -5.60 23.59 -17.73
N MET A 7 -4.99 24.57 -17.07
CA MET A 7 -3.92 24.33 -16.09
C MET A 7 -4.43 23.57 -14.85
N LEU A 8 -5.65 23.85 -14.38
CA LEU A 8 -6.23 23.16 -13.24
C LEU A 8 -6.56 21.72 -13.59
N VAL A 9 -7.10 21.45 -14.77
CA VAL A 9 -7.38 20.10 -15.29
C VAL A 9 -6.08 19.33 -15.52
N ALA A 10 -5.04 19.98 -16.04
CA ALA A 10 -3.72 19.40 -16.23
C ALA A 10 -3.02 19.06 -14.90
N LEU A 11 -3.17 19.92 -13.88
CA LEU A 11 -2.63 19.65 -12.54
C LEU A 11 -3.31 18.47 -11.86
N VAL A 12 -4.64 18.33 -12.04
CA VAL A 12 -5.42 17.19 -11.52
C VAL A 12 -5.09 15.91 -12.27
N ALA A 13 -4.81 15.98 -13.58
CA ALA A 13 -4.46 14.81 -14.38
C ALA A 13 -3.03 14.29 -14.12
N ALA A 14 -2.07 15.20 -13.93
CA ALA A 14 -0.72 14.83 -13.51
C ALA A 14 -0.71 14.20 -12.11
N ALA A 15 -1.59 14.67 -11.22
CA ALA A 15 -1.77 14.09 -9.89
C ALA A 15 -2.37 12.67 -9.90
N SER A 16 -3.04 12.26 -10.97
CA SER A 16 -3.74 10.95 -11.00
C SER A 16 -2.79 9.76 -11.18
N ALA A 17 -1.77 9.86 -12.02
CA ALA A 17 -0.78 8.77 -12.19
C ALA A 17 0.14 8.65 -10.98
N THR A 18 0.63 9.77 -10.44
CA THR A 18 1.42 9.80 -9.21
C THR A 18 0.58 9.51 -7.95
N ALA A 19 -0.74 9.79 -7.98
CA ALA A 19 -1.65 9.52 -6.86
C ALA A 19 -1.86 8.02 -6.63
N GLN A 20 -1.88 7.20 -7.67
CA GLN A 20 -2.04 5.74 -7.53
C GLN A 20 -0.79 5.11 -6.92
N GLU A 21 0.41 5.45 -7.40
CA GLU A 21 1.68 5.01 -6.79
C GLU A 21 1.82 5.50 -5.35
N THR A 22 1.45 6.74 -5.09
CA THR A 22 1.46 7.31 -3.74
C THR A 22 0.52 6.54 -2.80
N TYR A 23 -0.66 6.14 -3.27
CA TYR A 23 -1.60 5.34 -2.47
C TYR A 23 -1.03 3.95 -2.15
N GLU A 24 -0.48 3.24 -3.14
CA GLU A 24 0.12 1.92 -2.95
C GLU A 24 1.35 1.99 -2.05
N ASN A 25 2.23 2.96 -2.26
CA ASN A 25 3.40 3.21 -1.41
C ASN A 25 2.99 3.56 0.03
N ALA A 26 1.96 4.38 0.22
CA ALA A 26 1.41 4.67 1.55
C ALA A 26 0.83 3.41 2.20
N ARG A 27 0.17 2.54 1.44
CA ARG A 27 -0.38 1.28 1.94
C ARG A 27 0.70 0.27 2.31
N ILE A 28 1.80 0.19 1.55
CA ILE A 28 2.98 -0.62 1.88
C ILE A 28 3.69 -0.08 3.13
N ALA A 29 3.72 1.24 3.31
CA ALA A 29 4.38 1.88 4.44
C ALA A 29 3.58 1.81 5.76
N THR A 30 2.29 1.45 5.73
CA THR A 30 1.41 1.34 6.89
C THR A 30 1.24 -0.10 7.34
N GLU A 31 1.13 -0.31 8.65
CA GLU A 31 0.90 -1.61 9.26
C GLU A 31 -0.54 -1.71 9.75
N ASP A 32 -1.12 -2.90 9.66
CA ASP A 32 -2.44 -3.21 10.21
C ASP A 32 -2.30 -3.69 11.67
N LEU A 33 -3.32 -3.45 12.49
CA LEU A 33 -3.39 -4.04 13.82
C LEU A 33 -3.61 -5.55 13.69
N ASN A 34 -2.56 -6.32 13.86
CA ASN A 34 -2.58 -7.78 13.75
C ASN A 34 -1.70 -8.45 14.81
N GLY A 35 -1.94 -9.72 15.10
CA GLY A 35 -1.16 -10.48 16.08
C GLY A 35 -2.00 -11.46 16.90
N THR A 36 -1.66 -11.62 18.18
CA THR A 36 -2.43 -12.46 19.08
C THR A 36 -3.82 -11.87 19.36
N ALA A 37 -4.81 -12.71 19.61
CA ALA A 37 -6.16 -12.26 19.97
C ALA A 37 -6.16 -11.29 21.17
N ARG A 38 -5.24 -11.46 22.13
CA ARG A 38 -5.07 -10.55 23.25
C ARG A 38 -4.57 -9.18 22.79
N TYR A 39 -3.57 -9.14 21.90
CA TYR A 39 -3.01 -7.90 21.37
C TYR A 39 -4.08 -7.13 20.57
N VAL A 40 -4.75 -7.80 19.66
CA VAL A 40 -5.82 -7.19 18.84
C VAL A 40 -7.00 -6.76 19.71
N GLY A 41 -7.42 -7.60 20.68
CA GLY A 41 -8.52 -7.29 21.60
C GLY A 41 -8.25 -6.11 22.53
N MET A 42 -6.99 -5.76 22.76
CA MET A 42 -6.58 -4.56 23.51
C MET A 42 -6.23 -3.36 22.60
N GLY A 43 -6.56 -3.44 21.30
CA GLY A 43 -6.29 -2.35 20.36
C GLY A 43 -4.80 -2.06 20.16
N GLY A 44 -3.91 -3.05 20.39
CA GLY A 44 -2.45 -2.86 20.33
C GLY A 44 -1.81 -2.27 21.60
N ALA A 45 -2.59 -1.83 22.57
CA ALA A 45 -2.09 -1.12 23.77
C ALA A 45 -1.37 -2.04 24.79
N LEU A 46 -0.47 -2.90 24.31
CA LEU A 46 0.32 -3.83 25.11
C LEU A 46 1.81 -3.47 25.23
N ASP A 47 2.28 -2.40 24.61
CA ASP A 47 3.69 -2.07 24.47
C ASP A 47 4.42 -1.88 25.80
N ALA A 48 3.77 -1.26 26.82
CA ALA A 48 4.31 -1.18 28.16
C ALA A 48 3.91 -2.37 29.07
N LEU A 49 2.79 -3.04 28.76
CA LEU A 49 2.36 -4.23 29.51
C LEU A 49 3.21 -5.44 29.17
N GLY A 50 3.56 -5.61 27.89
CA GLY A 50 4.42 -6.68 27.40
C GLY A 50 3.89 -8.09 27.64
N ALA A 51 4.78 -9.08 27.64
CA ALA A 51 4.50 -10.50 27.76
C ALA A 51 3.48 -11.00 26.72
N ASP A 52 3.52 -10.37 25.55
CA ASP A 52 2.83 -10.83 24.34
C ASP A 52 3.81 -10.88 23.17
N LEU A 53 3.72 -11.93 22.34
CA LEU A 53 4.62 -12.13 21.23
C LEU A 53 4.47 -11.01 20.18
N SER A 54 3.26 -10.45 20.04
CA SER A 54 2.98 -9.38 19.09
C SER A 54 3.71 -8.06 19.43
N THR A 55 4.15 -7.86 20.66
CA THR A 55 4.92 -6.66 21.03
C THR A 55 6.34 -6.65 20.44
N ILE A 56 6.79 -7.75 19.84
CA ILE A 56 8.10 -7.87 19.17
C ILE A 56 8.25 -6.82 18.05
N GLY A 57 7.13 -6.50 17.36
CA GLY A 57 7.08 -5.55 16.26
C GLY A 57 6.92 -4.08 16.70
N THR A 58 6.36 -3.80 17.88
CA THR A 58 6.04 -2.43 18.33
C THR A 58 6.97 -1.95 19.46
N ASN A 59 7.11 -2.75 20.53
CA ASN A 59 8.08 -2.49 21.59
C ASN A 59 8.83 -3.79 21.94
N PRO A 60 10.01 -4.04 21.35
CA PRO A 60 10.81 -5.25 21.56
C PRO A 60 11.08 -5.60 23.01
N ALA A 61 11.13 -4.63 23.93
CA ALA A 61 11.31 -4.85 25.36
C ALA A 61 10.17 -5.63 26.02
N GLY A 62 8.98 -5.65 25.37
CA GLY A 62 7.84 -6.44 25.81
C GLY A 62 8.13 -7.95 25.87
N ILE A 63 9.05 -8.45 25.03
CA ILE A 63 9.54 -9.83 25.06
C ILE A 63 10.38 -10.09 26.32
N GLY A 64 11.04 -9.08 26.87
CA GLY A 64 11.81 -9.18 28.11
C GLY A 64 10.98 -9.50 29.37
N LEU A 65 9.64 -9.43 29.28
CA LEU A 65 8.73 -9.78 30.36
C LEU A 65 8.38 -11.28 30.42
N PHE A 66 8.76 -12.07 29.40
CA PHE A 66 8.57 -13.52 29.46
C PHE A 66 9.50 -14.16 30.48
N ARG A 67 8.94 -15.09 31.26
CA ARG A 67 9.66 -15.86 32.29
C ARG A 67 9.69 -17.36 32.01
N HIS A 68 8.93 -17.78 30.99
CA HIS A 68 8.85 -19.16 30.53
C HIS A 68 8.86 -19.16 29.02
N SER A 69 9.47 -20.18 28.44
CA SER A 69 9.46 -20.41 27.00
C SER A 69 8.02 -20.74 26.56
N GLN A 70 7.60 -20.17 25.45
CA GLN A 70 6.24 -20.33 24.91
C GLN A 70 6.30 -20.33 23.38
N ALA A 71 5.36 -21.05 22.76
CA ALA A 71 5.07 -20.94 21.33
C ALA A 71 3.62 -20.47 21.18
N LYS A 72 3.34 -19.70 20.13
CA LYS A 72 2.00 -19.16 19.84
C LYS A 72 1.72 -19.26 18.36
N ILE A 73 0.44 -19.45 18.03
CA ILE A 73 -0.10 -19.40 16.69
C ILE A 73 -1.42 -18.64 16.75
N SER A 74 -1.71 -17.82 15.74
CA SER A 74 -2.94 -17.04 15.65
C SER A 74 -3.51 -17.09 14.24
N PHE A 75 -4.85 -17.19 14.17
CA PHE A 75 -5.63 -17.13 12.94
C PHE A 75 -6.76 -16.11 13.13
N GLY A 76 -7.14 -15.45 12.05
CA GLY A 76 -8.25 -14.53 12.02
C GLY A 76 -9.12 -14.72 10.78
N PHE A 77 -10.23 -13.98 10.77
CA PHE A 77 -11.05 -13.79 9.59
C PHE A 77 -11.18 -12.29 9.36
N VAL A 78 -10.94 -11.86 8.12
CA VAL A 78 -11.16 -10.50 7.69
C VAL A 78 -12.38 -10.49 6.79
N SER A 79 -13.38 -9.66 7.11
CA SER A 79 -14.59 -9.50 6.32
C SER A 79 -14.85 -8.03 6.06
N GLN A 80 -15.06 -7.68 4.80
CA GLN A 80 -15.40 -6.34 4.38
C GLN A 80 -16.91 -6.21 4.26
N GLN A 81 -17.49 -5.36 5.10
CA GLN A 81 -18.92 -5.10 5.08
C GLN A 81 -19.31 -4.33 3.79
N ASP A 82 -20.51 -4.62 3.26
CA ASP A 82 -21.11 -3.97 2.09
C ASP A 82 -20.28 -4.07 0.79
N ALA A 83 -19.20 -4.85 0.77
CA ALA A 83 -18.46 -5.17 -0.45
C ALA A 83 -19.18 -6.24 -1.28
N ARG A 84 -19.06 -6.13 -2.60
CA ARG A 84 -19.45 -7.17 -3.55
C ARG A 84 -18.19 -7.87 -4.04
N ASP A 85 -18.27 -9.19 -4.19
CA ASP A 85 -17.17 -9.95 -4.77
C ASP A 85 -16.87 -9.42 -6.18
N PHE A 86 -15.60 -9.25 -6.49
CA PHE A 86 -15.13 -8.72 -7.77
C PHE A 86 -13.85 -9.44 -8.16
N ASP A 87 -13.74 -9.83 -9.43
CA ASP A 87 -12.69 -10.67 -9.95
C ASP A 87 -12.56 -11.96 -9.11
N ASN A 88 -11.37 -12.32 -8.68
CA ASN A 88 -11.09 -13.48 -7.82
C ASN A 88 -11.08 -13.13 -6.32
N ALA A 89 -11.40 -11.89 -5.92
CA ALA A 89 -11.40 -11.46 -4.54
C ALA A 89 -12.74 -11.71 -3.86
N ASN A 90 -12.67 -12.31 -2.67
CA ASN A 90 -13.81 -12.55 -1.81
C ASN A 90 -13.85 -11.51 -0.68
N LYS A 91 -15.04 -11.05 -0.31
CA LYS A 91 -15.25 -10.11 0.81
C LYS A 91 -14.84 -10.67 2.17
N THR A 92 -14.79 -11.99 2.32
CA THR A 92 -14.41 -12.66 3.57
C THR A 92 -13.28 -13.63 3.32
N ASN A 93 -12.17 -13.44 4.02
CA ASN A 93 -10.96 -14.22 3.86
C ASN A 93 -10.46 -14.74 5.22
N MET A 94 -10.00 -15.98 5.26
CA MET A 94 -9.23 -16.49 6.39
C MET A 94 -7.83 -15.89 6.35
N SER A 95 -7.34 -15.42 7.49
CA SER A 95 -6.00 -14.92 7.66
C SER A 95 -5.21 -15.80 8.61
N PHE A 96 -4.02 -16.23 8.18
CA PHE A 96 -2.99 -16.73 9.09
C PHE A 96 -2.23 -15.49 9.61
N ASP A 97 -2.40 -15.16 10.88
CA ASP A 97 -1.96 -13.86 11.40
C ASP A 97 -0.56 -13.92 11.97
N GLN A 98 -0.24 -14.96 12.77
CA GLN A 98 1.02 -15.01 13.49
C GLN A 98 1.40 -16.43 13.87
N VAL A 99 2.71 -16.74 13.86
CA VAL A 99 3.33 -17.89 14.51
C VAL A 99 4.70 -17.49 15.04
N GLY A 100 5.04 -17.95 16.22
CA GLY A 100 6.36 -17.73 16.76
C GLY A 100 6.57 -18.34 18.13
N PHE A 101 7.77 -18.14 18.65
CA PHE A 101 8.15 -18.64 19.97
C PHE A 101 9.05 -17.68 20.70
N VAL A 102 9.07 -17.83 22.01
CA VAL A 102 10.00 -17.18 22.94
C VAL A 102 10.73 -18.25 23.71
N TYR A 103 12.06 -18.20 23.69
CA TYR A 103 12.92 -19.00 24.53
C TYR A 103 13.44 -18.13 25.68
N SER A 104 13.05 -18.45 26.91
CA SER A 104 13.35 -17.66 28.11
C SER A 104 14.39 -18.36 28.98
N MET A 105 15.50 -17.69 29.21
CA MET A 105 16.58 -18.15 30.08
C MET A 105 16.68 -17.26 31.33
N ARG A 106 16.68 -17.90 32.49
CA ARG A 106 16.87 -17.20 33.76
C ARG A 106 18.35 -16.86 33.94
N ASN A 107 18.66 -15.58 34.21
CA ASN A 107 20.02 -15.06 34.42
C ASN A 107 20.13 -14.29 35.76
N GLY A 108 19.53 -14.83 36.81
CA GLY A 108 19.55 -14.20 38.15
C GLY A 108 18.26 -14.48 38.93
N ARG A 109 18.11 -13.86 40.12
CA ARG A 109 16.90 -14.08 40.93
C ARG A 109 15.66 -13.49 40.29
N LYS A 110 15.76 -12.32 39.64
CA LYS A 110 14.67 -11.56 39.01
C LYS A 110 15.00 -11.15 37.59
N SER A 111 16.10 -11.66 36.98
CA SER A 111 16.58 -11.27 35.66
C SER A 111 16.47 -12.43 34.67
N PHE A 112 16.11 -12.13 33.44
CA PHE A 112 15.97 -13.11 32.34
C PHE A 112 16.56 -12.53 31.06
N VAL A 113 17.03 -13.42 30.20
CA VAL A 113 17.39 -13.14 28.79
C VAL A 113 16.49 -13.99 27.91
N ASN A 114 15.87 -13.36 26.94
CA ASN A 114 14.90 -13.98 26.06
C ASN A 114 15.36 -13.85 24.60
N PHE A 115 15.20 -14.92 23.85
CA PHE A 115 15.31 -14.94 22.40
C PHE A 115 13.94 -15.25 21.84
N ALA A 116 13.52 -14.53 20.82
CA ALA A 116 12.23 -14.78 20.17
C ALA A 116 12.38 -14.75 18.66
N PHE A 117 11.56 -15.56 18.03
CA PHE A 117 11.27 -15.51 16.61
C PHE A 117 9.77 -15.38 16.44
N ASN A 118 9.38 -14.54 15.48
CA ASN A 118 7.99 -14.34 15.14
C ASN A 118 7.85 -14.16 13.64
N TYR A 119 6.85 -14.80 13.05
CA TYR A 119 6.32 -14.45 11.74
C TYR A 119 4.92 -13.89 11.94
N HIS A 120 4.62 -12.76 11.36
CA HIS A 120 3.28 -12.21 11.35
C HIS A 120 3.01 -11.45 10.05
N LYS A 121 1.73 -11.28 9.73
CA LYS A 121 1.33 -10.37 8.66
C LYS A 121 1.23 -8.97 9.21
N SER A 122 2.13 -8.10 8.79
CA SER A 122 2.13 -6.68 9.19
C SER A 122 1.12 -5.86 8.40
N THR A 123 0.79 -6.29 7.16
CA THR A 123 -0.23 -5.64 6.31
C THR A 123 -1.01 -6.70 5.55
N ASN A 124 -2.33 -6.51 5.43
CA ASN A 124 -3.22 -7.32 4.62
C ASN A 124 -3.81 -6.45 3.51
N PHE A 125 -3.55 -6.80 2.26
CA PHE A 125 -4.01 -6.03 1.09
C PHE A 125 -5.40 -6.41 0.60
N ASN A 126 -6.04 -7.44 1.16
CA ASN A 126 -7.36 -7.88 0.72
C ASN A 126 -8.40 -6.76 0.88
N GLN A 127 -8.79 -6.16 -0.22
CA GLN A 127 -9.76 -5.07 -0.26
C GLN A 127 -10.50 -5.07 -1.59
N ILE A 128 -11.79 -4.80 -1.55
CA ILE A 128 -12.64 -4.59 -2.71
C ILE A 128 -13.22 -3.17 -2.62
N LEU A 129 -13.12 -2.42 -3.70
CA LEU A 129 -13.72 -1.09 -3.83
C LEU A 129 -14.58 -1.06 -5.08
N SER A 130 -15.78 -0.46 -4.97
CA SER A 130 -16.66 -0.21 -6.09
C SER A 130 -17.23 1.19 -5.99
N ALA A 131 -17.20 1.92 -7.10
CA ALA A 131 -17.78 3.26 -7.22
C ALA A 131 -18.42 3.41 -8.59
N ALA A 132 -19.57 4.08 -8.65
CA ALA A 132 -20.21 4.44 -9.90
C ALA A 132 -20.95 5.75 -9.74
N ASN A 133 -20.96 6.57 -10.77
CA ASN A 133 -21.72 7.82 -10.78
C ASN A 133 -21.98 8.28 -12.21
N VAL A 134 -22.83 9.30 -12.34
CA VAL A 134 -23.07 10.01 -13.59
C VAL A 134 -21.93 10.98 -13.89
N LEU A 135 -21.65 11.18 -15.16
CA LEU A 135 -20.69 12.18 -15.66
C LEU A 135 -21.43 13.21 -16.53
N SER A 136 -20.89 14.40 -16.59
CA SER A 136 -21.39 15.47 -17.45
C SER A 136 -20.24 16.25 -18.04
N GLY A 137 -20.07 16.16 -19.37
CA GLY A 137 -19.04 16.88 -20.11
C GLY A 137 -17.59 16.45 -19.81
N ALA A 138 -17.39 15.25 -19.26
CA ALA A 138 -16.10 14.68 -18.92
C ALA A 138 -16.02 13.23 -19.37
N SER A 139 -14.82 12.77 -19.69
CA SER A 139 -14.45 11.36 -19.90
C SER A 139 -12.94 11.20 -19.83
N GLN A 140 -12.47 9.99 -19.63
CA GLN A 140 -11.04 9.68 -19.60
C GLN A 140 -10.39 9.91 -20.96
N ASN A 141 -11.04 9.51 -22.06
CA ASN A 141 -10.54 9.76 -23.41
C ASN A 141 -10.41 11.25 -23.72
N LYS A 142 -11.39 12.08 -23.31
CA LYS A 142 -11.34 13.54 -23.40
C LYS A 142 -10.17 14.12 -22.62
N LEU A 143 -9.87 13.58 -21.44
CA LEU A 143 -8.75 14.03 -20.63
C LEU A 143 -7.42 13.77 -21.36
N SER A 144 -7.22 12.57 -21.89
CA SER A 144 -6.04 12.22 -22.71
C SER A 144 -5.89 13.14 -23.93
N TYR A 145 -6.97 13.38 -24.65
CA TYR A 145 -6.99 14.33 -25.77
C TYR A 145 -6.61 15.75 -25.33
N LEU A 146 -7.20 16.26 -24.27
CA LEU A 146 -6.96 17.62 -23.79
C LEU A 146 -5.53 17.83 -23.26
N LYS A 147 -4.89 16.81 -22.73
CA LYS A 147 -3.45 16.85 -22.34
C LYS A 147 -2.58 17.14 -23.56
N GLY A 148 -2.75 16.40 -24.65
CA GLY A 148 -2.01 16.64 -25.90
C GLY A 148 -2.37 17.97 -26.55
N ALA A 149 -3.67 18.29 -26.72
CA ALA A 149 -4.12 19.57 -27.27
C ALA A 149 -3.69 20.78 -26.43
N GLY A 150 -3.47 20.58 -25.12
CA GLY A 150 -2.95 21.60 -24.21
C GLY A 150 -1.42 21.75 -24.23
N GLY A 151 -0.72 20.93 -24.99
CA GLY A 151 0.73 20.95 -25.15
C GLY A 151 1.52 20.42 -23.94
N LEU A 152 0.90 19.54 -23.14
CA LEU A 152 1.61 18.84 -22.06
C LEU A 152 2.59 17.80 -22.60
N PHE A 153 2.31 17.24 -23.75
CA PHE A 153 3.18 16.35 -24.52
C PHE A 153 2.87 16.51 -26.01
N SER A 154 3.80 16.12 -26.86
CA SER A 154 3.60 15.95 -28.30
C SER A 154 3.56 14.46 -28.62
N VAL A 155 2.67 14.06 -29.52
CA VAL A 155 2.49 12.66 -29.92
C VAL A 155 3.05 12.47 -31.32
N GLY A 156 3.83 11.42 -31.52
CA GLY A 156 4.37 11.04 -32.82
C GLY A 156 4.61 9.54 -32.92
N PRO A 157 4.72 8.98 -34.14
CA PRO A 157 4.96 7.56 -34.31
C PRO A 157 6.38 7.16 -33.93
N ASN A 158 6.52 6.01 -33.27
CA ASN A 158 7.80 5.35 -33.06
C ASN A 158 8.18 4.48 -34.29
N ASP A 159 9.33 3.78 -34.23
CA ASP A 159 9.80 2.90 -35.32
C ASP A 159 8.85 1.74 -35.64
N LYS A 160 7.91 1.43 -34.76
CA LYS A 160 6.90 0.38 -34.97
C LYS A 160 5.57 0.92 -35.49
N GLY A 161 5.44 2.24 -35.58
CA GLY A 161 4.22 2.93 -35.96
C GLY A 161 3.28 3.27 -34.80
N ASP A 162 3.62 2.87 -33.56
CA ASP A 162 2.81 3.23 -32.40
C ASP A 162 2.98 4.71 -32.06
N LEU A 163 1.88 5.35 -31.66
CA LEU A 163 1.89 6.74 -31.19
C LEU A 163 2.44 6.80 -29.78
N VAL A 164 3.52 7.53 -29.60
CA VAL A 164 4.19 7.71 -28.30
C VAL A 164 4.36 9.20 -27.98
N GLY A 165 4.39 9.52 -26.71
CA GLY A 165 4.65 10.89 -26.26
C GLY A 165 6.13 11.20 -26.14
N ASP A 166 6.48 12.49 -26.22
CA ASP A 166 7.84 13.00 -26.13
C ASP A 166 8.37 13.17 -24.70
N ASN A 167 7.53 12.95 -23.69
CA ASN A 167 7.90 13.10 -22.29
C ASN A 167 7.03 12.25 -21.34
N ASN A 168 7.40 12.24 -20.05
CA ASN A 168 6.76 11.44 -18.99
C ASN A 168 5.35 11.89 -18.57
N MET A 169 4.81 12.96 -19.14
CA MET A 169 3.39 13.34 -18.95
C MET A 169 2.44 12.48 -19.78
N PHE A 170 2.98 11.77 -20.76
CA PHE A 170 2.28 10.76 -21.54
C PHE A 170 2.42 9.40 -20.86
N ASN A 171 1.34 8.89 -20.29
CA ASN A 171 1.32 7.63 -19.54
C ASN A 171 0.68 6.49 -20.34
N SER A 172 0.65 5.27 -19.78
CA SER A 172 0.06 4.06 -20.39
C SER A 172 -1.39 4.25 -20.83
N VAL A 173 -2.19 4.99 -20.07
CA VAL A 173 -3.60 5.26 -20.41
C VAL A 173 -3.68 6.19 -21.63
N ASP A 174 -2.82 7.23 -21.69
CA ASP A 174 -2.73 8.09 -22.88
C ASP A 174 -2.30 7.29 -24.09
N TYR A 175 -1.28 6.42 -23.94
CA TYR A 175 -0.82 5.53 -25.01
C TYR A 175 -1.96 4.67 -25.56
N LEU A 176 -2.74 4.03 -24.69
CA LEU A 176 -3.85 3.19 -25.08
C LEU A 176 -4.94 3.98 -25.81
N TYR A 177 -5.31 5.16 -25.28
CA TYR A 177 -6.33 5.99 -25.95
C TYR A 177 -5.86 6.52 -27.30
N TYR A 178 -4.63 7.01 -27.41
CA TYR A 178 -4.11 7.51 -28.69
C TYR A 178 -3.98 6.41 -29.73
N ASN A 179 -3.56 5.22 -29.36
CA ASN A 179 -3.35 4.13 -30.30
C ASN A 179 -4.62 3.34 -30.64
N ALA A 180 -5.62 3.27 -29.75
CA ALA A 180 -6.78 2.43 -29.98
C ALA A 180 -8.07 3.22 -30.23
N PHE A 181 -8.22 4.44 -29.69
CA PHE A 181 -9.53 5.09 -29.66
C PHE A 181 -9.58 6.52 -30.22
N LEU A 182 -8.62 7.39 -29.86
CA LEU A 182 -8.67 8.82 -30.22
C LEU A 182 -8.29 9.07 -31.67
N THR A 183 -7.47 8.22 -32.27
CA THR A 183 -6.91 8.39 -33.60
C THR A 183 -7.82 7.79 -34.63
N THR A 184 -8.12 8.57 -35.68
CA THR A 184 -8.73 8.13 -36.91
C THR A 184 -7.88 8.60 -38.07
N HIS A 185 -7.82 7.85 -39.17
CA HIS A 185 -7.10 8.26 -40.37
C HIS A 185 -8.11 8.59 -41.48
N ASP A 186 -7.81 9.61 -42.28
CA ASP A 186 -8.58 9.91 -43.46
C ASP A 186 -8.18 8.99 -44.64
N GLU A 187 -8.80 9.17 -45.82
CA GLU A 187 -8.51 8.36 -47.01
C GLU A 187 -7.06 8.48 -47.51
N ASP A 188 -6.39 9.56 -47.15
CA ASP A 188 -4.96 9.82 -47.48
C ASP A 188 -4.00 9.35 -46.35
N GLY A 189 -4.52 8.72 -45.31
CA GLY A 189 -3.76 8.22 -44.18
C GLY A 189 -3.28 9.32 -43.20
N VAL A 190 -3.89 10.52 -43.22
CA VAL A 190 -3.55 11.60 -42.33
C VAL A 190 -4.29 11.40 -40.98
N PRO A 191 -3.59 11.34 -39.83
CA PRO A 191 -4.22 11.16 -38.56
C PRO A 191 -5.01 12.38 -38.12
N SER A 192 -6.21 12.16 -37.63
CA SER A 192 -7.00 13.15 -36.88
C SER A 192 -7.35 12.60 -35.51
N TYR A 193 -7.52 13.52 -34.55
CA TYR A 193 -7.78 13.16 -33.15
C TYR A 193 -9.13 13.71 -32.70
N GLY A 194 -9.92 12.85 -32.05
CA GLY A 194 -11.23 13.21 -31.54
C GLY A 194 -11.48 12.60 -30.16
N TYR A 195 -12.48 13.10 -29.46
CA TYR A 195 -12.91 12.57 -28.17
C TYR A 195 -14.44 12.54 -28.07
N ASN A 196 -14.92 11.76 -27.09
CA ASN A 196 -16.33 11.71 -26.73
C ASN A 196 -16.52 11.94 -25.24
N ASP A 197 -17.64 12.59 -24.88
CA ASP A 197 -18.03 12.76 -23.48
C ASP A 197 -18.66 11.46 -22.95
N ALA A 198 -18.59 11.25 -21.63
CA ALA A 198 -19.25 10.15 -20.95
C ALA A 198 -20.46 10.65 -20.16
N THR A 199 -21.48 9.78 -20.03
CA THR A 199 -22.67 10.02 -19.21
C THR A 199 -22.61 9.36 -17.85
N ALA A 200 -21.81 8.30 -17.72
CA ALA A 200 -21.63 7.56 -16.48
C ALA A 200 -20.28 6.82 -16.48
N TYR A 201 -19.79 6.55 -15.28
CA TYR A 201 -18.64 5.65 -15.08
C TYR A 201 -18.97 4.59 -14.03
N ALA A 202 -18.28 3.47 -14.13
CA ALA A 202 -18.16 2.49 -13.06
C ALA A 202 -16.67 2.17 -12.83
N PHE A 203 -16.28 2.05 -11.59
CA PHE A 203 -14.94 1.68 -11.16
C PHE A 203 -15.03 0.56 -10.15
N ASN A 204 -14.35 -0.54 -10.41
CA ASN A 204 -14.20 -1.65 -9.50
C ASN A 204 -12.72 -1.95 -9.31
N ARG A 205 -12.31 -2.24 -8.09
CA ARG A 205 -10.94 -2.64 -7.76
C ARG A 205 -10.95 -3.75 -6.72
N ALA A 206 -10.17 -4.78 -6.97
CA ALA A 206 -9.84 -5.81 -6.00
C ALA A 206 -8.33 -5.81 -5.78
N SER A 207 -7.90 -5.83 -4.54
CA SER A 207 -6.51 -6.05 -4.18
C SER A 207 -6.39 -7.24 -3.24
N SER A 208 -5.26 -7.94 -3.30
CA SER A 208 -4.96 -9.13 -2.51
C SER A 208 -3.47 -9.20 -2.18
N GLY A 209 -3.11 -10.10 -1.26
CA GLY A 209 -1.75 -10.27 -0.81
C GLY A 209 -1.51 -9.74 0.59
N TYR A 210 -0.25 -9.63 0.97
CA TYR A 210 0.16 -9.24 2.32
C TYR A 210 1.63 -8.83 2.36
N ILE A 211 2.00 -8.17 3.47
CA ILE A 211 3.40 -8.07 3.89
C ILE A 211 3.59 -9.03 5.05
N GLY A 212 4.43 -10.06 4.84
CA GLY A 212 4.90 -10.96 5.89
C GLY A 212 6.14 -10.40 6.56
N GLU A 213 6.20 -10.38 7.89
CA GLU A 213 7.33 -9.91 8.65
C GLU A 213 7.91 -11.03 9.50
N TYR A 214 9.23 -11.23 9.39
CA TYR A 214 10.02 -12.18 10.16
C TYR A 214 10.86 -11.42 11.17
N ASP A 215 10.50 -11.49 12.43
CA ASP A 215 11.17 -10.79 13.52
C ASP A 215 12.12 -11.71 14.29
N PHE A 216 13.35 -11.29 14.46
CA PHE A 216 14.35 -11.91 15.32
C PHE A 216 14.65 -10.98 16.48
N ASN A 217 14.38 -11.42 17.71
CA ASN A 217 14.48 -10.58 18.88
C ASN A 217 15.47 -11.17 19.91
N ILE A 218 16.23 -10.26 20.50
CA ILE A 218 16.94 -10.48 21.76
C ILE A 218 16.46 -9.42 22.76
N SER A 219 16.05 -9.88 23.95
CA SER A 219 15.56 -9.00 24.98
C SER A 219 15.88 -9.55 26.36
N GLY A 220 15.80 -8.69 27.35
CA GLY A 220 16.03 -9.10 28.71
C GLY A 220 15.50 -8.12 29.73
N ASN A 221 15.50 -8.55 30.97
CA ASN A 221 15.18 -7.67 32.08
C ASN A 221 16.30 -7.67 33.11
N ILE A 222 16.42 -6.54 33.79
CA ILE A 222 17.32 -6.31 34.93
C ILE A 222 16.45 -6.07 36.12
N ASP A 223 16.47 -7.01 37.09
CA ASP A 223 15.79 -6.97 38.39
C ASP A 223 14.29 -6.65 38.34
N ASP A 224 13.61 -7.08 37.27
CA ASP A 224 12.18 -6.76 36.99
C ASP A 224 11.87 -5.24 37.00
N ARG A 225 12.85 -4.41 36.75
CA ARG A 225 12.70 -2.95 36.73
C ARG A 225 12.97 -2.34 35.36
N LEU A 226 14.04 -2.77 34.70
CA LEU A 226 14.41 -2.31 33.39
C LEU A 226 14.34 -3.47 32.39
N TYR A 227 13.60 -3.30 31.34
CA TYR A 227 13.49 -4.25 30.23
C TYR A 227 14.00 -3.58 28.96
N LEU A 228 14.84 -4.29 28.23
CA LEU A 228 15.44 -3.83 26.98
C LEU A 228 15.20 -4.89 25.92
N GLY A 229 15.02 -4.46 24.68
CA GLY A 229 14.83 -5.36 23.56
C GLY A 229 15.30 -4.75 22.25
N LEU A 230 15.81 -5.60 21.41
CA LEU A 230 16.22 -5.32 20.03
C LEU A 230 15.59 -6.35 19.11
N THR A 231 14.96 -5.88 18.04
CA THR A 231 14.39 -6.71 16.98
C THR A 231 15.01 -6.34 15.63
N VAL A 232 15.30 -7.35 14.84
CA VAL A 232 15.61 -7.23 13.42
C VAL A 232 14.41 -7.78 12.66
N GLY A 233 13.77 -6.96 11.83
CA GLY A 233 12.62 -7.32 11.01
C GLY A 233 13.04 -7.49 9.54
N ILE A 234 12.60 -8.57 8.92
CA ILE A 234 12.72 -8.84 7.49
C ILE A 234 11.31 -8.93 6.93
N HIS A 235 11.01 -8.13 5.91
CA HIS A 235 9.71 -8.04 5.29
C HIS A 235 9.70 -8.74 3.94
N ASP A 236 8.61 -9.42 3.61
CA ASP A 236 8.31 -10.03 2.32
C ASP A 236 7.01 -9.44 1.80
N VAL A 237 7.08 -8.70 0.69
CA VAL A 237 5.96 -7.96 0.12
C VAL A 237 5.39 -8.73 -1.06
N ASN A 238 4.09 -9.00 -1.01
CA ASN A 238 3.33 -9.63 -2.07
C ASN A 238 2.02 -8.87 -2.22
N TYR A 239 1.89 -8.06 -3.26
CA TYR A 239 0.70 -7.31 -3.62
C TYR A 239 0.25 -7.67 -5.02
N ASN A 240 -1.04 -7.92 -5.18
CA ASN A 240 -1.70 -8.06 -6.46
C ASN A 240 -2.98 -7.21 -6.43
N GLY A 241 -3.12 -6.30 -7.40
CA GLY A 241 -4.28 -5.46 -7.59
C GLY A 241 -4.82 -5.60 -9.01
N TYR A 242 -6.14 -5.70 -9.13
CA TYR A 242 -6.85 -5.58 -10.41
C TYR A 242 -7.92 -4.51 -10.30
N SER A 243 -7.98 -3.62 -11.27
CA SER A 243 -9.03 -2.60 -11.35
C SER A 243 -9.61 -2.55 -12.76
N GLU A 244 -10.90 -2.21 -12.81
CA GLU A 244 -11.64 -1.97 -14.05
C GLU A 244 -12.35 -0.63 -13.95
N TYR A 245 -12.08 0.24 -14.89
CA TYR A 245 -12.75 1.53 -15.07
C TYR A 245 -13.49 1.54 -16.40
N SER A 246 -14.79 1.75 -16.40
CA SER A 246 -15.59 1.79 -17.60
C SER A 246 -16.42 3.07 -17.70
N GLU A 247 -16.63 3.54 -18.93
CA GLU A 247 -17.43 4.73 -19.27
C GLU A 247 -18.45 4.43 -20.34
N ASN A 248 -19.67 4.96 -20.19
CA ASN A 248 -20.66 4.98 -21.26
C ASN A 248 -20.56 6.31 -22.01
N LEU A 249 -20.24 6.22 -23.30
CA LEU A 249 -19.89 7.34 -24.14
C LEU A 249 -21.07 7.84 -24.97
N VAL A 250 -21.04 9.13 -25.26
CA VAL A 250 -22.00 9.83 -26.13
C VAL A 250 -21.28 10.67 -27.17
N SER A 251 -21.89 10.79 -28.35
CA SER A 251 -21.44 11.71 -29.40
C SER A 251 -21.63 13.18 -28.97
N SER A 252 -21.09 14.10 -29.73
CA SER A 252 -21.31 15.54 -29.56
C SER A 252 -22.79 15.95 -29.63
N GLU A 253 -23.64 15.13 -30.24
CA GLU A 253 -25.10 15.32 -30.34
C GLU A 253 -25.86 14.66 -29.18
N GLY A 254 -25.15 14.00 -28.22
CA GLY A 254 -25.75 13.33 -27.09
C GLY A 254 -26.29 11.92 -27.39
N THR A 255 -25.97 11.36 -28.57
CA THR A 255 -26.38 10.00 -28.92
C THR A 255 -25.41 8.98 -28.31
N PRO A 256 -25.89 7.91 -27.62
CA PRO A 256 -25.03 6.85 -27.11
C PRO A 256 -24.23 6.19 -28.25
N VAL A 257 -22.91 6.02 -28.04
CA VAL A 257 -21.98 5.43 -29.01
C VAL A 257 -21.33 4.14 -28.50
N GLY A 258 -21.64 3.73 -27.27
CA GLY A 258 -21.11 2.51 -26.68
C GLY A 258 -20.36 2.76 -25.39
N SER A 259 -19.42 1.90 -25.06
CA SER A 259 -18.61 1.96 -23.84
C SER A 259 -17.14 1.67 -24.10
N VAL A 260 -16.29 2.27 -23.29
CA VAL A 260 -14.85 1.96 -23.22
C VAL A 260 -14.52 1.52 -21.79
N ALA A 261 -13.71 0.49 -21.65
CA ALA A 261 -13.24 0.02 -20.37
C ALA A 261 -11.70 -0.07 -20.35
N ILE A 262 -11.11 0.26 -19.21
CA ILE A 262 -9.68 0.07 -18.93
C ILE A 262 -9.57 -0.90 -17.77
N GLY A 263 -8.93 -2.05 -18.02
CA GLY A 263 -8.49 -2.99 -17.01
C GLY A 263 -7.03 -2.76 -16.69
N ASP A 264 -6.66 -2.70 -15.41
CA ASP A 264 -5.28 -2.56 -14.96
C ASP A 264 -4.97 -3.63 -13.91
N GLU A 265 -4.00 -4.50 -14.20
CA GLU A 265 -3.43 -5.45 -13.27
C GLU A 265 -2.07 -4.94 -12.82
N ARG A 266 -1.84 -4.95 -11.49
CA ARG A 266 -0.58 -4.53 -10.90
C ARG A 266 -0.09 -5.52 -9.87
N ILE A 267 1.16 -5.97 -10.03
CA ILE A 267 1.84 -6.87 -9.12
C ILE A 267 3.05 -6.14 -8.55
N ILE A 268 3.15 -6.10 -7.21
CA ILE A 268 4.33 -5.57 -6.51
C ILE A 268 4.87 -6.66 -5.60
N SER A 269 6.15 -6.93 -5.70
CA SER A 269 6.85 -7.91 -4.88
C SER A 269 8.24 -7.44 -4.51
N GLY A 270 8.77 -7.95 -3.40
CA GLY A 270 10.13 -7.65 -2.98
C GLY A 270 10.32 -7.82 -1.48
N THR A 271 11.41 -7.30 -0.98
CA THR A 271 11.82 -7.48 0.42
C THR A 271 12.12 -6.15 1.10
N GLY A 272 12.03 -6.14 2.42
CA GLY A 272 12.40 -5.00 3.24
C GLY A 272 13.14 -5.42 4.50
N PHE A 273 13.78 -4.44 5.14
CA PHE A 273 14.53 -4.66 6.37
C PHE A 273 14.40 -3.46 7.30
N ASN A 274 14.26 -3.71 8.59
CA ASN A 274 14.31 -2.68 9.64
C ASN A 274 14.93 -3.18 10.94
N ILE A 275 15.23 -2.25 11.82
CA ILE A 275 15.69 -2.51 13.20
C ILE A 275 14.79 -1.76 14.17
N LYS A 276 14.37 -2.45 15.23
CA LYS A 276 13.49 -1.91 16.27
C LYS A 276 14.17 -2.01 17.63
N PHE A 277 14.07 -0.97 18.42
CA PHE A 277 14.57 -0.90 19.78
C PHE A 277 13.42 -0.60 20.73
N GLY A 278 13.44 -1.24 21.89
CA GLY A 278 12.45 -1.03 22.95
C GLY A 278 13.06 -0.95 24.33
N MET A 279 12.43 -0.14 25.18
CA MET A 279 12.71 -0.06 26.61
C MET A 279 11.39 0.00 27.39
N ILE A 280 11.30 -0.75 28.50
CA ILE A 280 10.22 -0.63 29.49
C ILE A 280 10.84 -0.45 30.86
N PHE A 281 10.36 0.53 31.61
CA PHE A 281 10.85 0.86 32.91
C PHE A 281 9.71 0.84 33.94
N ARG A 282 9.98 0.22 35.14
CA ARG A 282 9.12 0.24 36.32
C ARG A 282 9.70 1.22 37.35
N PRO A 283 9.15 2.44 37.44
CA PRO A 283 9.72 3.47 38.34
C PRO A 283 9.61 3.11 39.83
N ILE A 284 8.54 2.40 40.20
CA ILE A 284 8.26 2.04 41.61
C ILE A 284 8.35 0.51 41.74
N GLU A 285 9.21 0.02 42.61
CA GLU A 285 9.56 -1.41 42.74
C GLU A 285 8.35 -2.31 43.02
N ASN A 286 7.44 -1.90 43.87
CA ASN A 286 6.26 -2.69 44.23
C ASN A 286 4.98 -2.30 43.48
N SER A 287 5.09 -1.40 42.47
CA SER A 287 3.98 -1.02 41.61
C SER A 287 4.01 -1.77 40.29
N PRO A 288 2.89 -2.22 39.77
CA PRO A 288 2.81 -2.80 38.43
C PRO A 288 2.89 -1.75 37.29
N PHE A 289 2.96 -0.45 37.62
CA PHE A 289 3.03 0.63 36.67
C PHE A 289 4.33 0.60 35.87
N ARG A 290 4.22 0.75 34.57
CA ARG A 290 5.32 0.69 33.57
C ARG A 290 5.20 1.83 32.59
N ILE A 291 6.35 2.32 32.14
CA ILE A 291 6.52 3.30 31.09
C ILE A 291 7.36 2.61 30.01
N GLY A 292 6.88 2.63 28.76
CA GLY A 292 7.60 2.08 27.63
C GLY A 292 7.94 3.16 26.61
N ILE A 293 9.13 3.04 26.02
CA ILE A 293 9.53 3.80 24.83
C ILE A 293 10.02 2.83 23.77
N SER A 294 9.78 3.15 22.51
CA SER A 294 10.29 2.39 21.39
C SER A 294 10.73 3.30 20.24
N ALA A 295 11.61 2.79 19.42
CA ALA A 295 12.06 3.44 18.21
C ALA A 295 12.27 2.37 17.12
N SER A 296 11.81 2.64 15.90
CA SER A 296 12.07 1.82 14.72
C SER A 296 12.75 2.67 13.66
N THR A 297 13.79 2.10 13.05
CA THR A 297 14.39 2.70 11.85
C THR A 297 13.36 2.73 10.71
N PRO A 298 13.61 3.48 9.64
CA PRO A 298 12.94 3.23 8.38
C PRO A 298 12.98 1.75 8.01
N THR A 299 11.94 1.26 7.35
CA THR A 299 12.02 0.01 6.60
C THR A 299 12.56 0.35 5.21
N TRP A 300 13.67 -0.27 4.85
CA TRP A 300 14.29 -0.14 3.54
C TRP A 300 13.76 -1.25 2.65
N TYR A 301 12.80 -0.92 1.81
CA TYR A 301 12.25 -1.86 0.83
C TYR A 301 13.02 -1.77 -0.49
N ASP A 302 13.21 -2.93 -1.13
CA ASP A 302 13.64 -3.11 -2.52
C ASP A 302 12.55 -3.90 -3.24
N LEU A 303 11.86 -3.24 -4.18
CA LEU A 303 10.60 -3.69 -4.74
C LEU A 303 10.67 -3.68 -6.27
N SER A 304 9.96 -4.65 -6.88
CA SER A 304 9.69 -4.67 -8.31
C SER A 304 8.19 -4.53 -8.53
N THR A 305 7.79 -3.70 -9.48
CA THR A 305 6.41 -3.59 -9.94
C THR A 305 6.29 -4.05 -11.39
N ARG A 306 5.15 -4.65 -11.69
CA ARG A 306 4.71 -4.97 -13.05
C ARG A 306 3.25 -4.57 -13.17
N SER A 307 2.91 -3.89 -14.24
CA SER A 307 1.53 -3.59 -14.59
C SER A 307 1.22 -4.03 -16.01
N HIS A 308 0.00 -4.49 -16.19
CA HIS A 308 -0.58 -4.84 -17.47
C HIS A 308 -1.90 -4.11 -17.61
N THR A 309 -1.95 -3.14 -18.52
CA THR A 309 -3.13 -2.30 -18.74
C THR A 309 -3.74 -2.64 -20.10
N VAL A 310 -5.06 -2.85 -20.11
CA VAL A 310 -5.82 -3.20 -21.32
C VAL A 310 -6.91 -2.16 -21.51
N LEU A 311 -7.07 -1.66 -22.73
CA LEU A 311 -8.24 -0.89 -23.14
C LEU A 311 -9.14 -1.81 -23.98
N ALA A 312 -10.43 -1.89 -23.64
CA ALA A 312 -11.46 -2.52 -24.43
C ALA A 312 -12.41 -1.46 -24.98
N ASN A 313 -12.53 -1.39 -26.27
CA ASN A 313 -13.38 -0.45 -27.01
C ASN A 313 -14.60 -1.19 -27.55
N ASN A 314 -15.77 -0.94 -26.96
CA ASN A 314 -17.06 -1.48 -27.40
C ASN A 314 -17.91 -0.39 -28.09
N THR A 315 -17.26 0.40 -28.93
CA THR A 315 -17.90 1.45 -29.73
C THR A 315 -17.54 1.26 -31.19
N ASP A 316 -18.26 1.93 -32.08
CA ASP A 316 -17.91 2.00 -33.54
C ASP A 316 -16.88 3.12 -33.80
N LEU A 317 -16.17 3.59 -32.76
CA LEU A 317 -15.20 4.67 -32.84
C LEU A 317 -13.78 4.14 -32.65
N GLY A 318 -12.81 4.87 -33.25
CA GLY A 318 -11.41 4.44 -33.22
C GLY A 318 -11.09 3.35 -34.22
N GLU A 319 -9.83 2.91 -34.25
CA GLU A 319 -9.35 1.94 -35.27
C GLU A 319 -9.29 0.51 -34.71
N TYR A 320 -9.23 0.34 -33.40
CA TYR A 320 -9.01 -0.95 -32.78
C TYR A 320 -10.00 -1.23 -31.65
N ASP A 321 -10.45 -2.46 -31.56
CA ASP A 321 -11.34 -2.93 -30.51
C ASP A 321 -10.63 -3.07 -29.16
N SER A 322 -9.31 -3.15 -29.15
CA SER A 322 -8.51 -3.26 -27.91
C SER A 322 -7.06 -2.80 -28.10
N GLY A 323 -6.43 -2.44 -26.99
CA GLY A 323 -5.01 -2.14 -26.91
C GLY A 323 -4.43 -2.62 -25.58
N THR A 324 -3.13 -2.87 -25.51
CA THR A 324 -2.42 -3.30 -24.30
C THR A 324 -1.17 -2.45 -24.07
N SER A 325 -0.83 -2.26 -22.81
CA SER A 325 0.41 -1.62 -22.37
C SER A 325 0.98 -2.35 -21.17
N ASP A 326 2.25 -2.71 -21.25
CA ASP A 326 2.99 -3.38 -20.19
C ASP A 326 4.09 -2.47 -19.65
N GLU A 327 4.18 -2.36 -18.34
CA GLU A 327 5.25 -1.64 -17.66
C GLU A 327 5.86 -2.52 -16.57
N ALA A 328 7.19 -2.44 -16.41
CA ALA A 328 7.90 -3.10 -15.33
C ALA A 328 9.12 -2.26 -14.93
N TYR A 329 9.28 -2.04 -13.64
CA TYR A 329 10.46 -1.36 -13.10
C TYR A 329 10.74 -1.76 -11.66
N ASP A 330 11.99 -1.55 -11.23
CA ASP A 330 12.42 -1.72 -9.86
C ASP A 330 12.46 -0.38 -9.14
N PHE A 331 12.05 -0.36 -7.87
CA PHE A 331 12.08 0.85 -7.07
C PHE A 331 12.42 0.54 -5.61
N LYS A 332 12.92 1.55 -4.91
CA LYS A 332 13.15 1.52 -3.47
C LYS A 332 12.14 2.39 -2.76
N LEU A 333 11.61 1.88 -1.65
CA LEU A 333 10.68 2.61 -0.80
C LEU A 333 11.25 2.64 0.62
N TYR A 334 11.45 3.85 1.17
CA TYR A 334 11.93 4.02 2.53
C TYR A 334 10.85 4.66 3.40
N THR A 335 10.44 3.94 4.43
CA THR A 335 9.45 4.43 5.38
C THR A 335 10.07 5.45 6.34
N PRO A 336 9.27 6.26 7.04
CA PRO A 336 9.80 7.15 8.07
C PRO A 336 10.26 6.37 9.32
N TRP A 337 11.07 7.03 10.15
CA TRP A 337 11.29 6.62 11.54
C TRP A 337 9.97 6.59 12.30
N LYS A 338 9.80 5.59 13.19
CA LYS A 338 8.68 5.50 14.10
C LYS A 338 9.18 5.59 15.55
N PHE A 339 8.45 6.33 16.39
CA PHE A 339 8.75 6.49 17.81
C PHE A 339 7.49 6.21 18.62
N GLY A 340 7.60 5.35 19.64
CA GLY A 340 6.49 4.97 20.50
C GLY A 340 6.70 5.41 21.94
N LEU A 341 5.61 5.83 22.59
CA LEU A 341 5.51 6.08 24.02
C LEU A 341 4.33 5.29 24.57
N SER A 342 4.52 4.52 25.62
CA SER A 342 3.46 3.69 26.17
C SER A 342 3.44 3.69 27.69
N LEU A 343 2.24 3.48 28.23
CA LEU A 343 1.99 3.35 29.67
C LEU A 343 1.22 2.07 29.92
N GLY A 344 1.49 1.38 31.01
CA GLY A 344 0.77 0.17 31.36
C GLY A 344 0.74 -0.07 32.84
N THR A 345 -0.38 -0.58 33.35
CA THR A 345 -0.54 -1.00 34.74
C THR A 345 -1.54 -2.14 34.86
N THR A 346 -1.47 -2.88 35.95
CA THR A 346 -2.45 -3.92 36.32
C THR A 346 -3.01 -3.69 37.68
N PHE A 347 -4.27 -4.05 37.90
CA PHE A 347 -4.96 -4.00 39.19
C PHE A 347 -5.35 -5.41 39.59
N GLY A 348 -4.63 -5.98 40.55
CA GLY A 348 -4.78 -7.38 40.89
C GLY A 348 -4.58 -8.31 39.70
N ASN A 349 -5.42 -9.34 39.60
CA ASN A 349 -5.42 -10.31 38.50
C ASN A 349 -6.60 -10.15 37.53
N TYR A 350 -7.37 -9.05 37.68
CA TYR A 350 -8.65 -8.89 36.97
C TYR A 350 -8.70 -7.74 35.99
N LEU A 351 -7.77 -6.78 36.06
CA LEU A 351 -7.78 -5.62 35.17
C LEU A 351 -6.34 -5.27 34.73
N ALA A 352 -6.16 -5.13 33.44
CA ALA A 352 -4.97 -4.54 32.82
C ALA A 352 -5.37 -3.32 31.99
N VAL A 353 -4.64 -2.23 32.15
CA VAL A 353 -4.85 -0.98 31.41
C VAL A 353 -3.55 -0.61 30.72
N GLY A 354 -3.62 -0.36 29.42
CA GLY A 354 -2.52 0.08 28.58
C GLY A 354 -2.93 1.27 27.71
N ALA A 355 -1.96 2.12 27.39
CA ALA A 355 -2.06 3.18 26.42
C ALA A 355 -0.76 3.23 25.61
N SER A 356 -0.87 3.34 24.30
CA SER A 356 0.26 3.51 23.39
C SER A 356 0.01 4.72 22.49
N TYR A 357 1.06 5.46 22.21
CA TYR A 357 1.08 6.56 21.26
C TYR A 357 2.29 6.39 20.35
N ASP A 358 2.04 6.32 19.05
CA ASP A 358 3.08 6.17 18.03
C ASP A 358 3.10 7.41 17.14
N TYR A 359 4.30 7.86 16.84
CA TYR A 359 4.55 8.98 15.94
C TYR A 359 5.40 8.53 14.75
N ALA A 360 4.91 8.81 13.55
CA ALA A 360 5.65 8.65 12.29
C ALA A 360 5.32 9.82 11.36
N ASN A 361 6.34 10.38 10.70
CA ASN A 361 6.14 11.47 9.74
C ASN A 361 6.12 10.91 8.30
N TYR A 362 4.95 10.51 7.84
CA TYR A 362 4.76 9.94 6.48
C TYR A 362 5.04 10.96 5.36
N GLY A 363 5.10 12.25 5.63
CA GLY A 363 5.60 13.24 4.68
C GLY A 363 7.09 13.09 4.33
N LYS A 364 7.80 12.15 5.00
CA LYS A 364 9.18 11.76 4.68
C LYS A 364 9.27 10.36 4.07
N LEU A 365 8.18 9.85 3.55
CA LEU A 365 8.22 8.66 2.69
C LEU A 365 9.07 8.97 1.46
N ASP A 366 10.03 8.11 1.14
CA ASP A 366 10.99 8.34 0.06
C ASP A 366 10.91 7.19 -0.94
N THR A 367 10.58 7.51 -2.17
CA THR A 367 10.50 6.55 -3.28
C THR A 367 11.58 6.87 -4.31
N ARG A 368 12.32 5.86 -4.76
CA ARG A 368 13.40 5.99 -5.75
C ARG A 368 13.23 4.95 -6.83
N ILE A 369 13.07 5.39 -8.06
CA ILE A 369 12.91 4.52 -9.23
C ILE A 369 14.26 4.34 -9.92
N ASN A 370 14.53 3.12 -10.42
CA ASN A 370 15.70 2.84 -11.23
C ASN A 370 15.39 3.16 -12.70
N ASP A 371 15.98 4.24 -13.20
CA ASP A 371 15.85 4.70 -14.60
C ASP A 371 16.97 4.20 -15.53
N GLY A 372 17.83 3.27 -15.03
CA GLY A 372 19.00 2.77 -15.76
C GLY A 372 20.29 3.55 -15.50
N GLY A 373 20.24 4.72 -14.87
CA GLY A 373 21.39 5.53 -14.41
C GLY A 373 21.69 5.37 -12.93
N GLY A 374 20.86 4.67 -12.21
CA GLY A 374 20.83 4.52 -10.76
C GLY A 374 19.45 4.85 -10.19
N TYR A 375 19.35 4.86 -8.88
CA TYR A 375 18.09 5.22 -8.22
C TYR A 375 18.00 6.73 -8.04
N ASP A 376 17.07 7.36 -8.74
CA ASP A 376 16.75 8.78 -8.58
C ASP A 376 15.72 9.04 -7.47
N TRP A 377 15.75 10.26 -6.92
CA TRP A 377 14.76 10.73 -5.97
C TRP A 377 13.48 11.14 -6.71
N TYR A 378 12.38 10.48 -6.36
CA TYR A 378 11.03 10.86 -6.77
C TYR A 378 10.28 11.40 -5.56
N TYR A 379 10.50 12.64 -5.17
CA TYR A 379 9.92 13.50 -4.14
C TYR A 379 10.96 14.09 -3.20
#